data_08ec3ea5324d5d132abe51726da049a1
#
_entry.id   08ec3ea5324d5d132abe51726da049a1
#
_cell.length_a   1.000
_cell.length_b   1.000
_cell.length_c   1.000
_cell.angle_alpha   90.00
_cell.angle_beta   90.00
_cell.angle_gamma   90.00
#
_symmetry.space_group_name_H-M   'P 1'
#
loop_
_entity.id
_entity.type
_entity.pdbx_description
1 polymer ?
#
loop_
_entity_poly.entity_id
_entity_poly.type
_entity_poly.pdbx_seq_one_letter_code
_entity_poly.pdbx_strand_id
1 'polypeptide(L)'
;MKPTYKILVTLISVSIFTTACKKQAPVCTSNCGTINANGNVINKQTNTNALGVPVSLSWVKFVGGFSQKEVIATVNSKIDGSFNFTSNIDTTYFSKGYFLSLSVGKSNDYIVLGYSGLIETRTYVFDQNAFQAKQFEVYKKANLKLKLNRTLKDNFKSYAIAHANVGDFYLHNYNVQSPQEVLDRNTSEINIETVADVYTKIKTVKTFANGTSTTTLDSIRCTTNSTSIYNIIF
;
A
#
# COMPACT_ATOMS: atom_id res chain seq x y z
N MET A 1 -4.50 -64.54 -16.43
CA MET A 1 -4.86 -63.17 -16.79
C MET A 1 -5.40 -62.45 -15.56
N LYS A 2 -4.67 -61.49 -14.99
CA LYS A 2 -5.13 -60.68 -13.85
C LYS A 2 -5.47 -59.28 -14.38
N PRO A 3 -6.62 -58.69 -14.07
CA PRO A 3 -6.93 -57.31 -14.47
C PRO A 3 -6.29 -56.33 -13.48
N THR A 4 -5.48 -55.43 -14.00
CA THR A 4 -4.91 -54.30 -13.30
C THR A 4 -5.92 -53.14 -13.25
N TYR A 5 -6.43 -52.85 -12.05
CA TYR A 5 -7.23 -51.65 -11.79
C TYR A 5 -6.34 -50.41 -11.74
N LYS A 6 -6.48 -49.51 -12.69
CA LYS A 6 -5.90 -48.16 -12.61
C LYS A 6 -6.84 -47.29 -11.77
N ILE A 7 -6.43 -46.98 -10.55
CA ILE A 7 -7.10 -46.00 -9.69
C ILE A 7 -6.69 -44.61 -10.19
N LEU A 8 -7.63 -43.91 -10.82
CA LEU A 8 -7.50 -42.50 -11.21
C LEU A 8 -7.81 -41.64 -9.98
N VAL A 9 -6.77 -41.22 -9.26
CA VAL A 9 -6.93 -40.26 -8.16
C VAL A 9 -7.06 -38.86 -8.76
N THR A 10 -8.29 -38.36 -8.85
CA THR A 10 -8.59 -36.98 -9.23
C THR A 10 -8.35 -36.11 -8.01
N LEU A 11 -7.19 -35.45 -7.94
CA LEU A 11 -6.90 -34.40 -6.94
C LEU A 11 -7.75 -33.16 -7.29
N ILE A 12 -8.85 -33.00 -6.57
CA ILE A 12 -9.61 -31.73 -6.59
C ILE A 12 -8.85 -30.76 -5.70
N SER A 13 -8.03 -29.91 -6.32
CA SER A 13 -7.43 -28.75 -5.64
C SER A 13 -8.51 -27.71 -5.38
N VAL A 14 -9.07 -27.72 -4.18
CA VAL A 14 -9.94 -26.64 -3.69
C VAL A 14 -9.06 -25.42 -3.44
N SER A 15 -8.98 -24.53 -4.43
CA SER A 15 -8.39 -23.21 -4.28
C SER A 15 -9.29 -22.38 -3.37
N ILE A 16 -8.95 -22.34 -2.09
CA ILE A 16 -9.58 -21.43 -1.14
C ILE A 16 -9.08 -20.02 -1.50
N PHE A 17 -9.82 -19.31 -2.35
CA PHE A 17 -9.67 -17.88 -2.49
C PHE A 17 -10.10 -17.23 -1.18
N THR A 18 -9.16 -16.92 -0.32
CA THR A 18 -9.37 -15.99 0.79
C THR A 18 -9.53 -14.57 0.20
N THR A 19 -10.70 -14.28 -0.35
CA THR A 19 -11.12 -12.90 -0.55
C THR A 19 -11.18 -12.31 0.84
N ALA A 20 -10.23 -11.43 1.18
CA ALA A 20 -10.33 -10.59 2.37
C ALA A 20 -11.63 -9.78 2.21
N CYS A 21 -12.73 -10.29 2.79
CA CYS A 21 -13.99 -9.59 2.84
C CYS A 21 -13.75 -8.27 3.58
N LYS A 22 -13.69 -7.16 2.85
CA LYS A 22 -13.78 -5.84 3.45
C LYS A 22 -15.16 -5.79 4.10
N LYS A 23 -15.19 -5.81 5.44
CA LYS A 23 -16.43 -5.72 6.16
C LYS A 23 -17.09 -4.38 5.83
N GLN A 24 -18.26 -4.44 5.18
CA GLN A 24 -19.04 -3.25 4.88
C GLN A 24 -19.76 -2.85 6.17
N ALA A 25 -19.75 -1.56 6.48
CA ALA A 25 -20.50 -1.06 7.64
C ALA A 25 -22.00 -1.37 7.46
N PRO A 26 -22.69 -1.73 8.54
CA PRO A 26 -24.12 -1.97 8.47
C PRO A 26 -24.86 -0.70 8.05
N VAL A 27 -25.94 -0.89 7.29
CA VAL A 27 -26.83 0.22 6.92
C VAL A 27 -27.45 0.78 8.20
N CYS A 28 -27.44 2.11 8.33
CA CYS A 28 -28.02 2.76 9.49
C CYS A 28 -29.54 2.56 9.51
N THR A 29 -30.09 2.06 10.63
CA THR A 29 -31.52 1.86 10.84
C THR A 29 -32.08 2.71 11.99
N SER A 30 -31.21 3.23 12.87
CA SER A 30 -31.60 4.09 14.02
C SER A 30 -30.45 5.04 14.34
N ASN A 31 -30.74 6.21 14.90
CA ASN A 31 -29.74 7.24 15.21
C ASN A 31 -28.88 7.64 14.00
N CYS A 32 -29.51 7.75 12.85
CA CYS A 32 -28.83 8.05 11.61
C CYS A 32 -28.46 9.52 11.51
N GLY A 33 -27.20 9.77 11.13
CA GLY A 33 -26.72 11.07 10.70
C GLY A 33 -26.27 11.01 9.25
N THR A 34 -26.42 12.09 8.51
CA THR A 34 -25.96 12.20 7.13
C THR A 34 -24.61 12.87 7.09
N ILE A 35 -23.63 12.26 6.39
CA ILE A 35 -22.31 12.85 6.12
C ILE A 35 -22.22 13.18 4.64
N ASN A 36 -21.82 14.42 4.35
CA ASN A 36 -21.48 14.90 3.02
C ASN A 36 -19.96 14.97 2.88
N ALA A 37 -19.40 14.27 1.89
CA ALA A 37 -17.99 14.29 1.59
C ALA A 37 -17.77 14.76 0.15
N ASN A 38 -16.98 15.80 -0.02
CA ASN A 38 -16.61 16.33 -1.33
C ASN A 38 -15.20 16.91 -1.31
N GLY A 39 -14.62 17.04 -2.49
CA GLY A 39 -13.29 17.61 -2.64
C GLY A 39 -12.62 17.21 -3.94
N ASN A 40 -11.30 17.32 -3.95
CA ASN A 40 -10.49 17.05 -5.12
C ASN A 40 -9.29 16.16 -4.77
N VAL A 41 -8.90 15.30 -5.72
CA VAL A 41 -7.65 14.56 -5.70
C VAL A 41 -6.76 15.11 -6.81
N ILE A 42 -5.55 15.53 -6.44
CA ILE A 42 -4.57 16.11 -7.36
C ILE A 42 -3.30 15.29 -7.40
N ASN A 43 -2.69 15.23 -8.59
CA ASN A 43 -1.32 14.77 -8.73
C ASN A 43 -0.37 15.89 -8.28
N LYS A 44 0.34 15.66 -7.17
CA LYS A 44 1.25 16.65 -6.56
C LYS A 44 2.39 17.06 -7.48
N GLN A 45 2.88 16.16 -8.33
CA GLN A 45 4.05 16.42 -9.18
C GLN A 45 3.74 17.43 -10.29
N THR A 46 2.55 17.36 -10.87
CA THR A 46 2.15 18.15 -12.04
C THR A 46 1.09 19.20 -11.69
N ASN A 47 0.57 19.17 -10.47
CA ASN A 47 -0.56 19.98 -10.02
C ASN A 47 -1.79 19.81 -10.92
N THR A 48 -2.01 18.62 -11.43
CA THR A 48 -3.14 18.26 -12.30
C THR A 48 -4.10 17.34 -11.57
N ASN A 49 -5.32 17.25 -12.06
CA ASN A 49 -6.35 16.38 -11.54
C ASN A 49 -5.96 14.92 -11.64
N ALA A 50 -6.28 14.12 -10.62
CA ALA A 50 -6.02 12.69 -10.58
C ALA A 50 -7.32 11.91 -10.71
N LEU A 51 -7.48 11.21 -11.86
CA LEU A 51 -8.65 10.39 -12.18
C LEU A 51 -8.52 8.98 -11.59
N GLY A 52 -9.64 8.42 -11.14
CA GLY A 52 -9.72 6.98 -10.78
C GLY A 52 -9.07 6.62 -9.44
N VAL A 53 -8.86 7.61 -8.59
CA VAL A 53 -8.30 7.39 -7.26
C VAL A 53 -9.43 7.09 -6.28
N PRO A 54 -9.40 5.95 -5.55
CA PRO A 54 -10.44 5.59 -4.61
C PRO A 54 -10.42 6.49 -3.38
N VAL A 55 -11.58 7.10 -3.08
CA VAL A 55 -11.85 7.89 -1.88
C VAL A 55 -12.87 7.12 -1.04
N SER A 56 -12.51 6.78 0.19
CA SER A 56 -13.31 5.92 1.06
C SER A 56 -13.65 6.60 2.38
N LEU A 57 -14.92 6.55 2.78
CA LEU A 57 -15.38 6.87 4.11
C LEU A 57 -15.46 5.56 4.93
N SER A 58 -14.92 5.58 6.14
CA SER A 58 -14.88 4.38 6.98
C SER A 58 -15.03 4.70 8.44
N TRP A 59 -15.64 3.79 9.19
CA TRP A 59 -15.47 3.70 10.63
C TRP A 59 -14.13 3.09 10.97
N VAL A 60 -13.41 3.68 11.91
CA VAL A 60 -12.11 3.17 12.38
C VAL A 60 -12.08 3.17 13.90
N LYS A 61 -11.56 2.09 14.50
CA LYS A 61 -11.32 1.96 15.93
C LYS A 61 -9.96 1.33 16.17
N PHE A 62 -9.22 1.82 17.14
CA PHE A 62 -7.98 1.19 17.60
C PHE A 62 -8.26 0.22 18.74
N VAL A 63 -7.85 -1.02 18.60
CA VAL A 63 -8.00 -2.07 19.61
C VAL A 63 -6.68 -2.82 19.73
N GLY A 64 -6.05 -2.81 20.91
CA GLY A 64 -4.82 -3.56 21.15
C GLY A 64 -3.65 -3.25 20.20
N GLY A 65 -3.53 -2.00 19.74
CA GLY A 65 -2.47 -1.59 18.78
C GLY A 65 -2.82 -1.84 17.30
N PHE A 66 -3.96 -2.44 17.00
CA PHE A 66 -4.45 -2.67 15.64
C PHE A 66 -5.62 -1.74 15.30
N SER A 67 -5.73 -1.35 14.03
CA SER A 67 -6.90 -0.62 13.54
C SER A 67 -7.94 -1.60 12.98
N GLN A 68 -9.17 -1.52 13.48
CA GLN A 68 -10.33 -2.12 12.85
C GLN A 68 -10.97 -1.07 11.93
N LYS A 69 -11.22 -1.44 10.67
CA LYS A 69 -11.77 -0.53 9.66
C LYS A 69 -13.00 -1.16 9.00
N GLU A 70 -14.12 -0.44 9.05
CA GLU A 70 -15.37 -0.81 8.39
C GLU A 70 -15.69 0.25 7.32
N VAL A 71 -15.70 -0.16 6.05
CA VAL A 71 -15.92 0.76 4.93
C VAL A 71 -17.41 1.06 4.82
N ILE A 72 -17.77 2.33 4.80
CA ILE A 72 -19.14 2.83 4.63
C ILE A 72 -19.43 3.05 3.15
N ALA A 73 -18.56 3.81 2.48
CA ALA A 73 -18.72 4.15 1.07
C ALA A 73 -17.35 4.31 0.41
N THR A 74 -17.28 4.04 -0.88
CA THR A 74 -16.11 4.31 -1.72
C THR A 74 -16.56 4.84 -3.06
N VAL A 75 -15.92 5.93 -3.52
CA VAL A 75 -16.08 6.47 -4.86
C VAL A 75 -14.70 6.68 -5.48
N ASN A 76 -14.63 6.70 -6.80
CA ASN A 76 -13.40 7.09 -7.49
C ASN A 76 -13.47 8.56 -7.87
N SER A 77 -12.33 9.26 -7.81
CA SER A 77 -12.23 10.61 -8.35
C SER A 77 -12.55 10.65 -9.84
N LYS A 78 -13.22 11.70 -10.27
CA LYS A 78 -13.63 11.94 -11.67
C LYS A 78 -12.46 12.49 -12.49
N ILE A 79 -12.72 12.74 -13.79
CA ILE A 79 -11.71 13.30 -14.71
C ILE A 79 -11.20 14.69 -14.29
N ASP A 80 -12.04 15.45 -13.63
CA ASP A 80 -11.71 16.76 -13.05
C ASP A 80 -11.10 16.65 -11.63
N GLY A 81 -10.73 15.45 -11.19
CA GLY A 81 -10.21 15.14 -9.86
C GLY A 81 -11.25 15.19 -8.76
N SER A 82 -12.46 15.65 -9.04
CA SER A 82 -13.50 15.81 -8.02
C SER A 82 -14.02 14.48 -7.50
N PHE A 83 -14.40 14.45 -6.24
CA PHE A 83 -15.22 13.41 -5.65
C PHE A 83 -16.38 14.05 -4.87
N ASN A 84 -17.51 13.38 -4.84
CA ASN A 84 -18.68 13.79 -4.07
C ASN A 84 -19.55 12.57 -3.77
N PHE A 85 -19.91 12.40 -2.51
CA PHE A 85 -20.89 11.41 -2.09
C PHE A 85 -21.52 11.77 -0.75
N THR A 86 -22.70 11.21 -0.52
CA THR A 86 -23.44 11.34 0.73
C THR A 86 -23.66 9.96 1.33
N SER A 87 -23.51 9.81 2.63
CA SER A 87 -23.69 8.54 3.31
C SER A 87 -24.46 8.73 4.62
N ASN A 88 -25.38 7.82 4.91
CA ASN A 88 -26.02 7.70 6.21
C ASN A 88 -25.16 6.82 7.10
N ILE A 89 -24.93 7.31 8.33
CA ILE A 89 -24.09 6.64 9.33
C ILE A 89 -24.87 6.46 10.62
N ASP A 90 -24.55 5.42 11.37
CA ASP A 90 -25.03 5.26 12.76
C ASP A 90 -24.14 6.07 13.70
N THR A 91 -24.66 7.17 14.23
CA THR A 91 -23.91 8.08 15.10
C THR A 91 -23.54 7.47 16.46
N THR A 92 -24.15 6.35 16.85
CA THR A 92 -23.80 5.63 18.09
C THR A 92 -22.40 5.03 18.05
N TYR A 93 -21.79 4.88 16.89
CA TYR A 93 -20.40 4.42 16.76
C TYR A 93 -19.40 5.34 17.44
N PHE A 94 -19.65 6.66 17.47
CA PHE A 94 -18.79 7.58 18.20
C PHE A 94 -18.72 7.26 19.69
N SER A 95 -19.87 6.95 20.34
CA SER A 95 -19.91 6.57 21.76
C SER A 95 -19.23 5.21 22.04
N LYS A 96 -19.08 4.37 21.01
CA LYS A 96 -18.37 3.08 21.08
C LYS A 96 -16.86 3.22 20.85
N GLY A 97 -16.35 4.46 20.73
CA GLY A 97 -14.93 4.76 20.52
C GLY A 97 -14.45 4.61 19.09
N TYR A 98 -15.34 4.63 18.11
CA TYR A 98 -15.01 4.75 16.71
C TYR A 98 -14.85 6.23 16.31
N PHE A 99 -14.10 6.48 15.26
CA PHE A 99 -14.05 7.75 14.55
C PHE A 99 -14.31 7.53 13.06
N LEU A 100 -14.77 8.58 12.38
CA LEU A 100 -14.88 8.56 10.93
C LEU A 100 -13.56 8.99 10.30
N SER A 101 -13.17 8.28 9.26
CA SER A 101 -12.01 8.57 8.42
C SER A 101 -12.43 8.68 6.98
N LEU A 102 -12.14 9.82 6.35
CA LEU A 102 -12.15 9.96 4.90
C LEU A 102 -10.71 9.78 4.41
N SER A 103 -10.48 8.79 3.57
CA SER A 103 -9.14 8.38 3.16
C SER A 103 -9.04 8.18 1.65
N VAL A 104 -7.84 8.46 1.12
CA VAL A 104 -7.46 8.19 -0.26
C VAL A 104 -6.42 7.08 -0.26
N GLY A 105 -6.62 6.06 -1.09
CA GLY A 105 -5.73 4.94 -1.27
C GLY A 105 -5.00 4.98 -2.62
N LYS A 106 -4.11 4.00 -2.82
CA LYS A 106 -3.46 3.80 -4.11
C LYS A 106 -4.46 3.34 -5.17
N SER A 107 -4.19 3.66 -6.42
CA SER A 107 -4.89 3.16 -7.60
C SER A 107 -3.91 2.46 -8.55
N ASN A 108 -4.39 2.09 -9.75
CA ASN A 108 -3.51 1.55 -10.78
C ASN A 108 -2.43 2.56 -11.21
N ASP A 109 -2.79 3.84 -11.30
CA ASP A 109 -1.93 4.90 -11.84
C ASP A 109 -1.28 5.78 -10.78
N TYR A 110 -1.75 5.72 -9.54
CA TYR A 110 -1.32 6.62 -8.47
C TYR A 110 -0.97 5.87 -7.19
N ILE A 111 0.04 6.37 -6.51
CA ILE A 111 0.39 5.98 -5.14
C ILE A 111 0.20 7.16 -4.19
N VAL A 112 0.08 6.82 -2.93
CA VAL A 112 -0.03 7.75 -1.82
C VAL A 112 1.23 7.64 -0.98
N LEU A 113 1.85 8.76 -0.67
CA LEU A 113 2.97 8.81 0.26
C LEU A 113 2.41 9.04 1.67
N GLY A 114 2.38 7.99 2.46
CA GLY A 114 1.90 8.01 3.83
C GLY A 114 2.38 6.78 4.58
N TYR A 115 2.50 6.86 5.90
CA TYR A 115 3.02 5.77 6.74
C TYR A 115 2.33 4.42 6.49
N SER A 116 1.05 4.44 6.12
CA SER A 116 0.24 3.26 5.83
C SER A 116 -0.16 3.13 4.35
N GLY A 117 0.43 3.92 3.44
CA GLY A 117 -0.03 4.02 2.04
C GLY A 117 -1.43 4.63 1.91
N LEU A 118 -1.84 5.44 2.89
CA LEU A 118 -3.10 6.16 2.94
C LEU A 118 -2.87 7.60 3.39
N ILE A 119 -3.58 8.54 2.79
CA ILE A 119 -3.77 9.88 3.34
C ILE A 119 -5.21 9.94 3.85
N GLU A 120 -5.39 10.40 5.08
CA GLU A 120 -6.71 10.47 5.68
C GLU A 120 -6.94 11.76 6.49
N THR A 121 -8.20 12.15 6.58
CA THR A 121 -8.71 13.14 7.53
C THR A 121 -9.73 12.48 8.43
N ARG A 122 -9.82 12.88 9.69
CA ARG A 122 -10.60 12.21 10.74
C ARG A 122 -11.55 13.17 11.44
N THR A 123 -12.68 12.66 11.90
CA THR A 123 -13.52 13.31 12.89
C THR A 123 -13.93 12.31 13.98
N TYR A 124 -13.92 12.76 15.22
CA TYR A 124 -14.24 11.97 16.42
C TYR A 124 -15.64 12.29 16.96
N VAL A 125 -16.32 13.22 16.32
CA VAL A 125 -17.68 13.63 16.65
C VAL A 125 -18.51 13.73 15.37
N PHE A 126 -19.82 13.66 15.51
CA PHE A 126 -20.71 13.86 14.37
C PHE A 126 -20.67 15.32 13.93
N ASP A 127 -20.26 15.53 12.69
CA ASP A 127 -20.34 16.79 11.98
C ASP A 127 -20.64 16.48 10.51
N GLN A 128 -21.82 16.87 10.05
CA GLN A 128 -22.28 16.62 8.68
C GLN A 128 -21.29 17.15 7.62
N ASN A 129 -20.56 18.21 7.93
CA ASN A 129 -19.68 18.92 7.02
C ASN A 129 -18.19 18.64 7.25
N ALA A 130 -17.86 17.71 8.17
CA ALA A 130 -16.47 17.40 8.52
C ALA A 130 -15.56 17.10 7.31
N PHE A 131 -16.13 16.61 6.22
CA PHE A 131 -15.39 16.17 5.03
C PHE A 131 -15.70 16.98 3.77
N GLN A 132 -16.17 18.21 3.92
CA GLN A 132 -16.36 19.13 2.79
C GLN A 132 -15.06 19.80 2.38
N ALA A 133 -14.96 20.10 1.06
CA ALA A 133 -13.86 20.83 0.44
C ALA A 133 -12.46 20.24 0.77
N LYS A 134 -12.34 18.90 0.83
CA LYS A 134 -11.06 18.25 1.11
C LYS A 134 -10.21 18.16 -0.15
N GLN A 135 -8.91 18.38 0.00
CA GLN A 135 -7.94 18.17 -1.04
C GLN A 135 -6.97 17.07 -0.62
N PHE A 136 -6.79 16.09 -1.50
CA PHE A 136 -5.82 15.00 -1.32
C PHE A 136 -4.77 15.04 -2.42
N GLU A 137 -3.54 14.76 -2.04
CA GLU A 137 -2.40 14.72 -2.94
C GLU A 137 -1.96 13.28 -3.18
N VAL A 138 -1.82 12.92 -4.45
CA VAL A 138 -1.30 11.63 -4.89
C VAL A 138 -0.15 11.83 -5.87
N TYR A 139 0.58 10.77 -6.18
CA TYR A 139 1.72 10.81 -7.07
C TYR A 139 1.56 9.77 -8.17
N LYS A 140 1.99 10.08 -9.40
CA LYS A 140 2.05 9.09 -10.47
C LYS A 140 2.91 7.92 -10.04
N LYS A 141 2.43 6.72 -10.32
CA LYS A 141 3.09 5.47 -9.99
C LYS A 141 4.09 5.05 -11.04
N ALA A 142 5.22 4.53 -10.60
CA ALA A 142 6.14 3.72 -11.38
C ALA A 142 6.43 2.41 -10.65
N ASN A 143 6.96 1.44 -11.35
CA ASN A 143 7.41 0.19 -10.79
C ASN A 143 8.94 0.14 -10.81
N LEU A 144 9.52 -0.30 -9.71
CA LEU A 144 10.95 -0.55 -9.58
C LEU A 144 11.15 -2.02 -9.20
N LYS A 145 11.94 -2.71 -10.00
CA LYS A 145 12.38 -4.07 -9.71
C LYS A 145 13.83 -4.04 -9.24
N LEU A 146 14.08 -4.41 -8.01
CA LEU A 146 15.42 -4.64 -7.48
C LEU A 146 15.80 -6.08 -7.81
N LYS A 147 16.88 -6.26 -8.59
CA LYS A 147 17.48 -7.56 -8.84
C LYS A 147 18.66 -7.76 -7.91
N LEU A 148 18.59 -8.83 -7.13
CA LEU A 148 19.61 -9.18 -6.14
C LEU A 148 20.59 -10.17 -6.78
N ASN A 149 21.78 -9.69 -7.15
CA ASN A 149 22.81 -10.50 -7.78
C ASN A 149 23.92 -10.80 -6.76
N ARG A 150 24.10 -12.08 -6.41
CA ARG A 150 25.15 -12.49 -5.50
C ARG A 150 26.43 -12.85 -6.24
N THR A 151 27.53 -12.24 -5.83
CA THR A 151 28.89 -12.69 -6.17
C THR A 151 29.39 -13.59 -5.04
N LEU A 152 29.74 -14.83 -5.38
CA LEU A 152 29.90 -16.00 -4.50
C LEU A 152 30.95 -15.90 -3.36
N LYS A 153 31.66 -14.81 -3.15
CA LYS A 153 32.86 -14.82 -2.32
C LYS A 153 32.78 -14.04 -1.00
N ASP A 154 31.70 -13.34 -0.75
CA ASP A 154 31.66 -12.45 0.41
C ASP A 154 31.08 -13.13 1.64
N ASN A 155 31.85 -13.08 2.71
CA ASN A 155 31.49 -13.59 4.03
C ASN A 155 30.58 -12.58 4.76
N PHE A 156 29.36 -12.34 4.25
CA PHE A 156 28.43 -11.43 4.88
C PHE A 156 27.35 -12.17 5.70
N LYS A 157 26.86 -11.52 6.73
CA LYS A 157 25.88 -12.04 7.66
C LYS A 157 24.45 -11.63 7.28
N SER A 158 24.25 -10.40 6.86
CA SER A 158 22.92 -9.87 6.55
C SER A 158 22.96 -8.67 5.60
N TYR A 159 21.82 -8.41 4.96
CA TYR A 159 21.56 -7.23 4.17
C TYR A 159 20.34 -6.49 4.68
N ALA A 160 20.39 -5.15 4.60
CA ALA A 160 19.22 -4.31 4.69
C ALA A 160 19.15 -3.45 3.42
N ILE A 161 18.00 -3.43 2.78
CA ILE A 161 17.73 -2.58 1.63
C ILE A 161 16.63 -1.63 2.05
N ALA A 162 16.86 -0.34 1.86
CA ALA A 162 15.87 0.69 2.07
C ALA A 162 15.71 1.51 0.80
N HIS A 163 14.51 1.95 0.50
CA HIS A 163 14.28 2.90 -0.57
C HIS A 163 13.44 4.07 -0.05
N ALA A 164 13.70 5.24 -0.60
CA ALA A 164 12.97 6.45 -0.28
C ALA A 164 12.46 7.11 -1.56
N ASN A 165 11.21 7.52 -1.53
CA ASN A 165 10.57 8.31 -2.56
C ASN A 165 10.72 9.81 -2.30
N VAL A 166 10.05 10.64 -3.08
CA VAL A 166 9.98 12.09 -2.92
C VAL A 166 9.50 12.48 -1.52
N GLY A 167 10.30 13.31 -0.86
CA GLY A 167 10.05 13.68 0.53
C GLY A 167 10.72 12.73 1.52
N ASP A 168 11.19 13.25 2.60
CA ASP A 168 12.26 12.69 3.43
C ASP A 168 11.93 11.42 4.23
N PHE A 169 10.77 10.74 4.13
CA PHE A 169 10.37 9.93 5.27
C PHE A 169 9.70 8.58 5.05
N TYR A 170 9.69 7.99 3.86
CA TYR A 170 9.18 6.63 3.73
C TYR A 170 10.24 5.65 3.25
N LEU A 171 11.02 5.19 4.24
CA LEU A 171 11.92 4.08 4.09
C LEU A 171 11.11 2.78 4.22
N HIS A 172 10.87 2.10 3.12
CA HIS A 172 10.50 0.69 3.20
C HIS A 172 11.79 -0.10 3.40
N ASN A 173 11.94 -0.66 4.59
CA ASN A 173 13.08 -1.51 4.89
C ASN A 173 12.75 -2.95 4.47
N TYR A 174 13.53 -3.48 3.54
CA TYR A 174 13.57 -4.90 3.27
C TYR A 174 14.78 -5.48 4.01
N ASN A 175 14.54 -6.20 5.08
CA ASN A 175 15.58 -6.94 5.78
C ASN A 175 15.69 -8.32 5.14
N VAL A 176 16.78 -8.56 4.42
CA VAL A 176 17.20 -9.90 4.00
C VAL A 176 18.13 -10.42 5.08
N GLN A 177 17.65 -11.34 5.91
CA GLN A 177 18.35 -11.73 7.15
C GLN A 177 19.55 -12.63 6.92
N SER A 178 19.64 -13.33 5.78
CA SER A 178 20.80 -14.17 5.47
C SER A 178 21.06 -14.30 3.97
N PRO A 179 22.32 -14.61 3.58
CA PRO A 179 22.65 -14.97 2.20
C PRO A 179 21.88 -16.18 1.69
N GLN A 180 21.59 -17.12 2.58
CA GLN A 180 20.84 -18.32 2.28
C GLN A 180 19.40 -18.00 1.90
N GLU A 181 18.74 -17.04 2.58
CA GLU A 181 17.39 -16.57 2.21
C GLU A 181 17.30 -16.02 0.79
N VAL A 182 18.37 -15.39 0.30
CA VAL A 182 18.44 -14.91 -1.08
C VAL A 182 18.62 -16.06 -2.08
N LEU A 183 19.29 -17.11 -1.66
CA LEU A 183 19.51 -18.31 -2.48
C LEU A 183 18.32 -19.26 -2.51
N ASP A 184 17.65 -19.44 -1.37
CA ASP A 184 16.56 -20.41 -1.19
C ASP A 184 15.23 -19.87 -1.76
N ARG A 185 15.08 -18.57 -1.87
CA ARG A 185 13.97 -17.97 -2.63
C ARG A 185 14.35 -17.96 -4.10
N ASN A 186 13.62 -18.71 -4.91
CA ASN A 186 13.68 -18.70 -6.38
C ASN A 186 13.45 -17.31 -7.00
N THR A 187 13.35 -16.26 -6.21
CA THR A 187 13.15 -14.87 -6.61
C THR A 187 14.24 -14.01 -5.98
N SER A 188 15.30 -13.81 -6.74
CA SER A 188 16.28 -12.75 -6.47
C SER A 188 15.75 -11.36 -6.82
N GLU A 189 14.43 -11.15 -6.76
CA GLU A 189 13.78 -9.92 -7.21
C GLU A 189 12.82 -9.38 -6.16
N ILE A 190 12.87 -8.06 -5.94
CA ILE A 190 11.93 -7.32 -5.10
C ILE A 190 11.22 -6.30 -5.98
N ASN A 191 9.88 -6.36 -6.03
CA ASN A 191 9.07 -5.40 -6.75
C ASN A 191 8.58 -4.30 -5.81
N ILE A 192 8.80 -3.05 -6.20
CA ILE A 192 8.50 -1.86 -5.41
C ILE A 192 7.63 -0.92 -6.25
N GLU A 193 6.54 -0.44 -5.67
CA GLU A 193 5.82 0.71 -6.23
C GLU A 193 6.52 1.99 -5.75
N THR A 194 6.83 2.89 -6.67
CA THR A 194 7.52 4.15 -6.39
C THR A 194 6.89 5.31 -7.15
N VAL A 195 7.33 6.52 -6.86
CA VAL A 195 6.90 7.73 -7.58
C VAL A 195 7.58 7.79 -8.94
N ALA A 196 6.78 8.02 -9.99
CA ALA A 196 7.28 8.19 -11.33
C ALA A 196 8.04 9.50 -11.51
N ASP A 197 8.97 9.52 -12.47
CA ASP A 197 9.67 10.70 -12.97
C ASP A 197 10.50 11.49 -11.96
N VAL A 198 10.77 10.88 -10.81
CA VAL A 198 11.67 11.37 -9.78
C VAL A 198 12.70 10.29 -9.40
N TYR A 199 13.76 10.70 -8.72
CA TYR A 199 14.76 9.75 -8.24
C TYR A 199 14.28 9.02 -6.99
N THR A 200 14.23 7.70 -7.09
CA THR A 200 14.11 6.81 -5.93
C THR A 200 15.50 6.55 -5.38
N LYS A 201 15.76 6.96 -4.14
CA LYS A 201 17.02 6.69 -3.43
C LYS A 201 17.02 5.25 -2.93
N ILE A 202 18.13 4.55 -3.12
CA ILE A 202 18.32 3.16 -2.68
C ILE A 202 19.50 3.14 -1.72
N LYS A 203 19.27 2.64 -0.50
CA LYS A 203 20.31 2.43 0.50
C LYS A 203 20.46 0.93 0.73
N THR A 204 21.64 0.40 0.51
CA THR A 204 21.97 -0.98 0.82
C THR A 204 22.98 -1.01 1.96
N VAL A 205 22.69 -1.75 3.01
CA VAL A 205 23.61 -2.01 4.13
C VAL A 205 23.99 -3.47 4.13
N LYS A 206 25.28 -3.76 3.99
CA LYS A 206 25.86 -5.10 4.03
C LYS A 206 26.60 -5.27 5.33
N THR A 207 26.23 -6.25 6.13
CA THR A 207 26.88 -6.57 7.39
C THR A 207 27.66 -7.88 7.24
N PHE A 208 28.95 -7.84 7.53
CA PHE A 208 29.86 -8.98 7.43
C PHE A 208 29.86 -9.83 8.70
N ALA A 209 30.36 -11.07 8.57
CA ALA A 209 30.45 -12.00 9.70
C ALA A 209 31.31 -11.50 10.85
N ASN A 210 32.30 -10.65 10.58
CA ASN A 210 33.16 -9.99 11.60
C ASN A 210 32.49 -8.80 12.30
N GLY A 211 31.21 -8.50 11.99
CA GLY A 211 30.45 -7.40 12.59
C GLY A 211 30.66 -6.04 11.94
N THR A 212 31.52 -5.90 10.93
CA THR A 212 31.65 -4.65 10.17
C THR A 212 30.48 -4.48 9.19
N SER A 213 30.20 -3.24 8.79
CA SER A 213 29.16 -2.94 7.83
C SER A 213 29.64 -1.97 6.76
N THR A 214 29.16 -2.18 5.53
CA THR A 214 29.30 -1.21 4.44
C THR A 214 27.93 -0.69 4.03
N THR A 215 27.88 0.59 3.67
CA THR A 215 26.65 1.24 3.19
C THR A 215 26.90 1.77 1.79
N THR A 216 26.00 1.43 0.88
CA THR A 216 25.94 2.00 -0.47
C THR A 216 24.69 2.85 -0.60
N LEU A 217 24.84 4.06 -1.12
CA LEU A 217 23.74 4.96 -1.47
C LEU A 217 23.76 5.17 -2.97
N ASP A 218 22.60 4.99 -3.59
CA ASP A 218 22.41 5.19 -5.02
C ASP A 218 21.00 5.72 -5.31
N SER A 219 20.70 6.03 -6.57
CA SER A 219 19.38 6.47 -6.96
C SER A 219 19.05 6.06 -8.39
N ILE A 220 17.77 5.79 -8.66
CA ILE A 220 17.26 5.49 -9.99
C ILE A 220 16.01 6.32 -10.27
N ARG A 221 15.93 6.88 -11.48
CA ARG A 221 14.71 7.53 -11.96
C ARG A 221 13.81 6.50 -12.61
N CYS A 222 12.62 6.31 -12.06
CA CYS A 222 11.61 5.40 -12.57
C CYS A 222 10.59 6.18 -13.39
N THR A 223 10.30 5.73 -14.62
CA THR A 223 9.37 6.43 -15.52
C THR A 223 7.95 5.87 -15.40
N THR A 224 6.96 6.72 -15.67
CA THR A 224 5.54 6.36 -15.67
C THR A 224 5.29 5.16 -16.60
N ASN A 225 4.40 4.25 -16.17
CA ASN A 225 3.94 3.08 -16.94
C ASN A 225 5.04 2.13 -17.40
N SER A 226 6.20 2.15 -16.74
CA SER A 226 7.30 1.24 -17.01
C SER A 226 7.80 0.58 -15.73
N THR A 227 8.53 -0.52 -15.88
CA THR A 227 9.27 -1.15 -14.80
C THR A 227 10.75 -0.85 -14.99
N SER A 228 11.31 -0.02 -14.14
CA SER A 228 12.75 0.20 -14.06
C SER A 228 13.42 -0.95 -13.33
N ILE A 229 14.63 -1.33 -13.73
CA ILE A 229 15.39 -2.42 -13.09
C ILE A 229 16.64 -1.82 -12.46
N TYR A 230 16.88 -2.14 -11.20
CA TYR A 230 18.10 -1.79 -10.49
C TYR A 230 18.77 -3.05 -9.96
N ASN A 231 20.05 -3.24 -10.32
CA ASN A 231 20.84 -4.39 -9.91
C ASN A 231 21.59 -4.08 -8.61
N ILE A 232 21.37 -4.88 -7.59
CA ILE A 232 22.11 -4.83 -6.32
C ILE A 232 23.10 -6.01 -6.36
N ILE A 233 24.39 -5.71 -6.31
CA ILE A 233 25.47 -6.69 -6.30
C ILE A 233 25.92 -6.91 -4.86
N PHE A 234 25.97 -8.16 -4.47
CA PHE A 234 26.38 -8.57 -3.14
C PHE A 234 27.70 -9.31 -3.16
#